data_4b6b9684c95c5f7a329bf94e52b55434
#
_entry.id   4b6b9684c95c5f7a329bf94e52b55434
#
_cell.length_a   1.000
_cell.length_b   1.000
_cell.length_c   1.000
_cell.angle_alpha   90.00
_cell.angle_beta   90.00
_cell.angle_gamma   90.00
#
_symmetry.space_group_name_H-M   'P 1'
#
loop_
_entity.id
_entity.type
_entity.pdbx_description
1 polymer ?
#
loop_
_entity_poly.entity_id
_entity_poly.type
_entity_poly.pdbx_seq_one_letter_code
_entity_poly.pdbx_strand_id
1 'polypeptide(L)'
;ETDLGIYEEIEKELSVANKRLSEVEEEELEPSLGNGGLGRLASCFIDSISSLGINGDGVGLNYHCGLFRQVFVKNEQHAEPNFWIEDSSWLRDTDIKYTVPFKNFNLTSTLKRIDVLGYKKDTKNYLNLFDIDTVDSNIIEDGISFDKTEIEKNLTLFLYPDDSDKNGELLRIYQQYFMVSNAAQLILDEAIAKGSNVHDLYEYAYVQINDTHPSMVIPELIRLLTEKHGISFEEAYTIVQKMTGYTNHTILAAVSYTHLTLPTIYSV
;
A
#
# COMPACT_ATOMS: atom_id res chain seq x y z
N GLU A 1 -20.34 -9.02 5.21
CA GLU A 1 -21.63 -9.38 5.86
C GLU A 1 -21.44 -9.72 7.34
N THR A 2 -20.40 -10.47 7.68
CA THR A 2 -20.10 -10.88 9.07
C THR A 2 -19.80 -9.68 9.95
N ASP A 3 -19.02 -8.72 9.47
CA ASP A 3 -18.65 -7.51 10.22
C ASP A 3 -19.84 -6.61 10.49
N LEU A 4 -20.75 -6.51 9.54
CA LEU A 4 -22.01 -5.79 9.69
C LEU A 4 -23.05 -6.54 10.53
N GLY A 5 -22.83 -7.82 10.82
CA GLY A 5 -23.75 -8.66 11.58
C GLY A 5 -25.02 -9.08 10.82
N ILE A 6 -24.99 -9.02 9.49
CA ILE A 6 -26.16 -9.34 8.62
C ILE A 6 -26.00 -10.67 7.87
N TYR A 7 -24.99 -11.48 8.20
CA TYR A 7 -24.68 -12.74 7.55
C TYR A 7 -25.90 -13.70 7.51
N GLU A 8 -26.52 -13.96 8.66
CA GLU A 8 -27.66 -14.88 8.78
C GLU A 8 -28.88 -14.38 8.00
N GLU A 9 -29.08 -13.07 7.93
CA GLU A 9 -30.20 -12.45 7.21
C GLU A 9 -30.00 -12.59 5.69
N ILE A 10 -28.81 -12.35 5.17
CA ILE A 10 -28.48 -12.55 3.75
C ILE A 10 -28.59 -14.03 3.37
N GLU A 11 -28.03 -14.94 4.17
CA GLU A 11 -28.10 -16.37 3.89
C GLU A 11 -29.57 -16.88 3.83
N LYS A 12 -30.41 -16.38 4.71
CA LYS A 12 -31.83 -16.69 4.69
C LYS A 12 -32.51 -16.18 3.41
N GLU A 13 -32.25 -14.96 2.99
CA GLU A 13 -32.81 -14.38 1.76
C GLU A 13 -32.31 -15.13 0.51
N LEU A 14 -31.03 -15.48 0.46
CA LEU A 14 -30.45 -16.27 -0.64
C LEU A 14 -31.06 -17.68 -0.70
N SER A 15 -31.35 -18.29 0.45
CA SER A 15 -31.98 -19.64 0.51
C SER A 15 -33.36 -19.66 -0.12
N VAL A 16 -34.12 -18.57 -0.09
CA VAL A 16 -35.40 -18.43 -0.78
C VAL A 16 -35.22 -18.55 -2.30
N ALA A 17 -34.10 -18.10 -2.82
CA ALA A 17 -33.70 -18.22 -4.23
C ALA A 17 -32.95 -19.53 -4.56
N ASN A 18 -32.92 -20.51 -3.64
CA ASN A 18 -32.10 -21.72 -3.73
C ASN A 18 -30.61 -21.49 -4.01
N LYS A 19 -30.07 -20.42 -3.43
CA LYS A 19 -28.61 -20.10 -3.46
C LYS A 19 -28.03 -20.14 -2.05
N ARG A 20 -26.75 -20.42 -1.94
CA ARG A 20 -26.02 -20.35 -0.68
C ARG A 20 -25.07 -19.16 -0.73
N LEU A 21 -24.91 -18.47 0.39
CA LEU A 21 -23.98 -17.34 0.48
C LEU A 21 -22.54 -17.75 0.12
N SER A 22 -22.09 -18.92 0.60
CA SER A 22 -20.78 -19.46 0.27
C SER A 22 -20.52 -19.66 -1.24
N GLU A 23 -21.56 -19.96 -2.02
CA GLU A 23 -21.44 -20.08 -3.49
C GLU A 23 -21.32 -18.71 -4.15
N VAL A 24 -21.91 -17.68 -3.58
CA VAL A 24 -21.79 -16.29 -4.06
C VAL A 24 -20.43 -15.72 -3.71
N GLU A 25 -19.93 -16.00 -2.49
CA GLU A 25 -18.61 -15.56 -2.04
C GLU A 25 -17.46 -16.17 -2.87
N GLU A 26 -17.60 -17.41 -3.34
CA GLU A 26 -16.59 -18.06 -4.20
C GLU A 26 -16.44 -17.41 -5.59
N GLU A 27 -17.45 -16.67 -6.06
CA GLU A 27 -17.39 -15.94 -7.33
C GLU A 27 -16.75 -14.56 -7.20
N GLU A 28 -16.53 -14.09 -5.98
CA GLU A 28 -15.94 -12.78 -5.73
C GLU A 28 -14.42 -12.82 -5.87
N LEU A 29 -13.86 -11.91 -6.67
CA LEU A 29 -12.42 -11.82 -6.85
C LEU A 29 -11.77 -11.25 -5.59
N GLU A 30 -10.73 -11.92 -5.09
CA GLU A 30 -9.95 -11.42 -3.97
C GLU A 30 -9.03 -10.26 -4.40
N PRO A 31 -8.97 -9.17 -3.63
CA PRO A 31 -8.05 -8.08 -3.90
C PRO A 31 -6.58 -8.51 -3.71
N SER A 32 -5.75 -8.13 -4.67
CA SER A 32 -4.32 -8.45 -4.68
C SER A 32 -3.50 -7.24 -4.23
N LEU A 33 -3.44 -7.01 -2.92
CA LEU A 33 -2.91 -5.78 -2.31
C LEU A 33 -1.57 -5.97 -1.61
N GLY A 34 -1.09 -7.20 -1.49
CA GLY A 34 0.16 -7.51 -0.83
C GLY A 34 0.65 -8.92 -1.15
N ASN A 35 1.90 -9.21 -0.78
CA ASN A 35 2.55 -10.48 -1.07
C ASN A 35 2.98 -11.19 0.21
N GLY A 36 2.78 -12.51 0.25
CA GLY A 36 3.27 -13.41 1.29
C GLY A 36 2.80 -13.08 2.71
N GLY A 37 3.58 -13.51 3.68
CA GLY A 37 3.27 -13.35 5.11
C GLY A 37 3.21 -11.91 5.58
N LEU A 38 4.05 -11.03 5.03
CA LEU A 38 4.07 -9.62 5.38
C LEU A 38 2.77 -8.91 4.96
N GLY A 39 2.30 -9.16 3.73
CA GLY A 39 1.04 -8.61 3.24
C GLY A 39 -0.17 -9.14 4.02
N ARG A 40 -0.19 -10.44 4.33
CA ARG A 40 -1.26 -11.05 5.14
C ARG A 40 -1.30 -10.48 6.56
N LEU A 41 -0.15 -10.30 7.18
CA LEU A 41 -0.05 -9.73 8.52
C LEU A 41 -0.54 -8.28 8.55
N ALA A 42 -0.19 -7.46 7.56
CA ALA A 42 -0.69 -6.09 7.43
C ALA A 42 -2.22 -6.05 7.32
N SER A 43 -2.81 -6.94 6.51
CA SER A 43 -4.26 -7.10 6.39
C SER A 43 -4.91 -7.46 7.73
N CYS A 44 -4.36 -8.42 8.47
CA CYS A 44 -4.87 -8.81 9.78
C CYS A 44 -4.77 -7.68 10.81
N PHE A 45 -3.72 -6.87 10.74
CA PHE A 45 -3.57 -5.74 11.67
C PHE A 45 -4.58 -4.63 11.41
N ILE A 46 -4.81 -4.26 10.16
CA ILE A 46 -5.80 -3.19 9.87
C ILE A 46 -7.22 -3.64 10.23
N ASP A 47 -7.56 -4.91 10.00
CA ASP A 47 -8.82 -5.50 10.44
C ASP A 47 -8.96 -5.46 11.97
N SER A 48 -7.92 -5.89 12.70
CA SER A 48 -7.90 -5.86 14.16
C SER A 48 -7.99 -4.44 14.73
N ILE A 49 -7.29 -3.47 14.13
CA ILE A 49 -7.33 -2.05 14.51
C ILE A 49 -8.76 -1.53 14.35
N SER A 50 -9.41 -1.82 13.23
CA SER A 50 -10.82 -1.46 13.00
C SER A 50 -11.75 -2.11 14.03
N SER A 51 -11.59 -3.40 14.30
CA SER A 51 -12.43 -4.15 15.25
C SER A 51 -12.23 -3.71 16.69
N LEU A 52 -11.06 -3.20 17.04
CA LEU A 52 -10.79 -2.59 18.35
C LEU A 52 -11.32 -1.16 18.47
N GLY A 53 -11.72 -0.53 17.39
CA GLY A 53 -12.16 0.87 17.35
C GLY A 53 -11.03 1.86 17.49
N ILE A 54 -9.82 1.48 17.07
CA ILE A 54 -8.64 2.34 17.05
C ILE A 54 -8.57 3.02 15.68
N ASN A 55 -8.31 4.32 15.66
CA ASN A 55 -8.09 5.05 14.41
C ASN A 55 -6.72 4.66 13.84
N GLY A 56 -6.71 4.07 12.66
CA GLY A 56 -5.49 3.68 12.00
C GLY A 56 -5.75 3.22 10.58
N ASP A 57 -5.12 3.91 9.63
CA ASP A 57 -5.28 3.65 8.20
C ASP A 57 -4.06 2.95 7.63
N GLY A 58 -4.29 2.06 6.66
CA GLY A 58 -3.22 1.49 5.85
C GLY A 58 -2.90 2.36 4.65
N VAL A 59 -1.64 2.29 4.18
CA VAL A 59 -1.22 2.95 2.95
C VAL A 59 -0.45 1.97 2.08
N GLY A 60 -0.77 1.95 0.78
CA GLY A 60 -0.14 1.10 -0.21
C GLY A 60 -0.29 1.65 -1.62
N LEU A 61 -0.04 0.80 -2.60
CA LEU A 61 -0.26 1.10 -4.03
C LEU A 61 -1.42 0.26 -4.56
N ASN A 62 -2.12 0.83 -5.53
CA ASN A 62 -3.17 0.15 -6.27
C ASN A 62 -2.56 -0.56 -7.47
N TYR A 63 -2.12 -1.82 -7.29
CA TYR A 63 -1.58 -2.60 -8.38
C TYR A 63 -2.68 -3.16 -9.27
N HIS A 64 -2.57 -2.96 -10.59
CA HIS A 64 -3.54 -3.46 -11.57
C HIS A 64 -3.46 -4.99 -11.73
N CYS A 65 -2.23 -5.53 -11.70
CA CYS A 65 -1.99 -6.97 -11.71
C CYS A 65 -1.44 -7.40 -10.35
N GLY A 66 -2.10 -8.38 -9.73
CA GLY A 66 -1.68 -8.99 -8.48
C GLY A 66 -0.60 -10.06 -8.66
N LEU A 67 -0.70 -11.13 -7.85
CA LEU A 67 0.13 -12.31 -8.04
C LEU A 67 -0.19 -12.96 -9.38
N PHE A 68 0.84 -13.45 -10.07
CA PHE A 68 0.70 -14.01 -11.40
C PHE A 68 -0.21 -15.25 -11.42
N ARG A 69 -1.02 -15.36 -12.46
CA ARG A 69 -1.73 -16.58 -12.75
C ARG A 69 -0.75 -17.62 -13.31
N GLN A 70 -0.71 -18.80 -12.68
CA GLN A 70 0.16 -19.88 -13.13
C GLN A 70 -0.60 -20.76 -14.14
N VAL A 71 -0.01 -20.95 -15.31
CA VAL A 71 -0.58 -21.78 -16.38
C VAL A 71 0.45 -22.83 -16.84
N PHE A 72 -0.03 -23.95 -17.38
CA PHE A 72 0.82 -24.97 -17.98
C PHE A 72 0.66 -24.97 -19.49
N VAL A 73 1.76 -24.69 -20.20
CA VAL A 73 1.82 -24.76 -21.67
C VAL A 73 2.86 -25.80 -22.05
N LYS A 74 2.48 -26.85 -22.78
CA LYS A 74 3.37 -27.96 -23.20
C LYS A 74 4.17 -28.58 -22.04
N ASN A 75 3.54 -28.74 -20.90
CA ASN A 75 4.14 -29.27 -19.64
C ASN A 75 5.19 -28.33 -18.98
N GLU A 76 5.28 -27.10 -19.38
CA GLU A 76 6.10 -26.06 -18.74
C GLU A 76 5.20 -25.06 -18.02
N GLN A 77 5.64 -24.60 -16.85
CA GLN A 77 4.91 -23.61 -16.06
C GLN A 77 5.22 -22.22 -16.59
N HIS A 78 4.17 -21.45 -16.86
CA HIS A 78 4.25 -20.07 -17.31
C HIS A 78 3.46 -19.17 -16.34
N ALA A 79 3.90 -17.92 -16.23
CA ALA A 79 3.19 -16.88 -15.52
C ALA A 79 2.44 -15.96 -16.50
N GLU A 80 1.20 -15.65 -16.16
CA GLU A 80 0.37 -14.69 -16.90
C GLU A 80 -0.09 -13.56 -15.98
N PRO A 81 -0.40 -12.37 -16.53
CA PRO A 81 -0.99 -11.28 -15.77
C PRO A 81 -2.30 -11.71 -15.11
N ASN A 82 -2.52 -11.29 -13.88
CA ASN A 82 -3.74 -11.56 -13.13
C ASN A 82 -4.37 -10.22 -12.73
N PHE A 83 -5.23 -9.70 -13.60
CA PHE A 83 -5.98 -8.48 -13.34
C PHE A 83 -7.09 -8.80 -12.35
N TRP A 84 -7.20 -8.01 -11.27
CA TRP A 84 -8.20 -8.17 -10.23
C TRP A 84 -9.09 -6.95 -10.07
N ILE A 85 -8.67 -5.81 -10.62
CA ILE A 85 -9.45 -4.57 -10.60
C ILE A 85 -10.41 -4.61 -11.77
N GLU A 86 -11.68 -4.65 -11.47
CA GLU A 86 -12.78 -4.55 -12.43
C GLU A 86 -13.70 -3.38 -12.06
N ASP A 87 -14.63 -3.03 -12.94
CA ASP A 87 -15.58 -1.92 -12.76
C ASP A 87 -16.44 -2.04 -11.50
N SER A 88 -16.59 -3.24 -10.97
CA SER A 88 -17.37 -3.53 -9.75
C SER A 88 -16.54 -3.77 -8.51
N SER A 89 -15.25 -3.43 -8.53
CA SER A 89 -14.36 -3.64 -7.38
C SER A 89 -14.76 -2.80 -6.17
N TRP A 90 -14.28 -3.17 -4.99
CA TRP A 90 -14.52 -2.46 -3.72
C TRP A 90 -13.74 -1.15 -3.62
N LEU A 91 -12.95 -0.84 -4.63
CA LEU A 91 -12.18 0.40 -4.71
C LEU A 91 -13.12 1.60 -4.86
N ARG A 92 -12.98 2.51 -3.95
CA ARG A 92 -13.69 3.79 -3.99
C ARG A 92 -12.76 4.89 -4.48
N ASP A 93 -13.12 5.54 -5.56
CA ASP A 93 -12.39 6.70 -6.06
C ASP A 93 -12.51 7.88 -5.09
N THR A 94 -11.46 8.69 -5.04
CA THR A 94 -11.44 9.96 -4.31
C THR A 94 -10.95 11.09 -5.22
N ASP A 95 -11.20 12.35 -4.81
CA ASP A 95 -10.68 13.54 -5.51
C ASP A 95 -9.26 13.92 -5.07
N ILE A 96 -8.63 13.12 -4.20
CA ILE A 96 -7.31 13.40 -3.64
C ILE A 96 -6.25 13.01 -4.66
N LYS A 97 -5.44 14.00 -5.05
CA LYS A 97 -4.33 13.83 -5.98
C LYS A 97 -3.08 14.47 -5.43
N TYR A 98 -1.94 13.80 -5.63
CA TYR A 98 -0.63 14.34 -5.28
C TYR A 98 0.32 14.30 -6.47
N THR A 99 1.33 15.16 -6.41
CA THR A 99 2.46 15.09 -7.34
C THR A 99 3.68 14.59 -6.59
N VAL A 100 4.28 13.53 -7.09
CA VAL A 100 5.53 12.95 -6.59
C VAL A 100 6.67 13.36 -7.51
N PRO A 101 7.63 14.16 -7.01
CA PRO A 101 8.77 14.58 -7.80
C PRO A 101 9.84 13.48 -7.83
N PHE A 102 10.32 13.17 -9.02
CA PHE A 102 11.54 12.42 -9.27
C PHE A 102 12.60 13.34 -9.87
N LYS A 103 13.85 12.88 -9.96
CA LYS A 103 14.97 13.72 -10.43
C LYS A 103 14.70 14.41 -11.78
N ASN A 104 14.08 13.71 -12.72
CA ASN A 104 13.94 14.17 -14.11
C ASN A 104 12.48 14.26 -14.59
N PHE A 105 11.52 13.82 -13.79
CA PHE A 105 10.09 13.81 -14.12
C PHE A 105 9.25 13.86 -12.85
N ASN A 106 7.96 14.09 -13.01
CA ASN A 106 6.99 14.05 -11.92
C ASN A 106 5.88 13.05 -12.28
N LEU A 107 5.33 12.38 -11.28
CA LEU A 107 4.14 11.55 -11.44
C LEU A 107 2.99 12.14 -10.63
N THR A 108 1.81 12.17 -11.23
CA THR A 108 0.58 12.50 -10.51
C THR A 108 -0.08 11.20 -10.06
N SER A 109 -0.45 11.16 -8.80
CA SER A 109 -1.21 10.06 -8.22
C SER A 109 -2.65 10.43 -7.98
N THR A 110 -3.53 9.45 -8.05
CA THR A 110 -4.91 9.49 -7.55
C THR A 110 -5.03 8.53 -6.39
N LEU A 111 -5.67 8.96 -5.30
CA LEU A 111 -5.94 8.11 -4.15
C LEU A 111 -7.23 7.32 -4.37
N LYS A 112 -7.14 6.01 -4.21
CA LYS A 112 -8.28 5.09 -4.09
C LYS A 112 -8.38 4.55 -2.68
N ARG A 113 -9.56 4.17 -2.22
CA ARG A 113 -9.79 3.68 -0.86
C ARG A 113 -10.56 2.39 -0.83
N ILE A 114 -10.18 1.50 0.09
CA ILE A 114 -11.00 0.38 0.54
C ILE A 114 -11.41 0.66 1.98
N ASP A 115 -12.69 0.51 2.28
CA ASP A 115 -13.22 0.65 3.63
C ASP A 115 -12.98 -0.66 4.41
N VAL A 116 -12.33 -0.58 5.56
CA VAL A 116 -12.06 -1.70 6.45
C VAL A 116 -12.96 -1.56 7.68
N LEU A 117 -13.98 -2.39 7.74
CA LEU A 117 -15.02 -2.34 8.78
C LEU A 117 -14.56 -3.06 10.05
N GLY A 118 -15.00 -2.59 11.20
CA GLY A 118 -14.80 -3.27 12.47
C GLY A 118 -15.82 -4.40 12.69
N TYR A 119 -15.37 -5.53 13.23
CA TYR A 119 -16.22 -6.68 13.51
C TYR A 119 -17.37 -6.33 14.47
N LYS A 120 -18.59 -6.37 13.97
CA LYS A 120 -19.84 -6.05 14.71
C LYS A 120 -19.80 -4.72 15.46
N LYS A 121 -19.12 -3.71 14.89
CA LYS A 121 -19.01 -2.37 15.43
C LYS A 121 -19.23 -1.33 14.35
N ASP A 122 -19.71 -0.17 14.75
CA ASP A 122 -19.84 1.01 13.88
C ASP A 122 -18.50 1.77 13.85
N THR A 123 -17.46 1.06 13.38
CA THR A 123 -16.11 1.59 13.21
C THR A 123 -15.59 1.29 11.82
N LYS A 124 -14.82 2.21 11.28
CA LYS A 124 -14.26 2.08 9.94
C LYS A 124 -12.90 2.76 9.87
N ASN A 125 -11.93 2.07 9.32
CA ASN A 125 -10.64 2.59 8.89
C ASN A 125 -10.52 2.49 7.37
N TYR A 126 -9.47 3.05 6.81
CA TYR A 126 -9.23 3.04 5.37
C TYR A 126 -7.94 2.30 5.03
N LEU A 127 -7.98 1.58 3.92
CA LEU A 127 -6.78 1.23 3.17
C LEU A 127 -6.66 2.23 2.01
N ASN A 128 -5.68 3.11 2.10
CA ASN A 128 -5.38 4.15 1.14
C ASN A 128 -4.41 3.61 0.09
N LEU A 129 -4.84 3.58 -1.17
CA LEU A 129 -4.09 2.99 -2.28
C LEU A 129 -3.83 4.06 -3.34
N PHE A 130 -2.57 4.37 -3.58
CA PHE A 130 -2.18 5.34 -4.60
C PHE A 130 -1.95 4.67 -5.95
N ASP A 131 -2.43 5.31 -7.00
CA ASP A 131 -2.34 4.84 -8.37
C ASP A 131 -1.84 5.97 -9.28
N ILE A 132 -1.28 5.63 -10.43
CA ILE A 132 -1.03 6.57 -11.52
C ILE A 132 -2.12 6.43 -12.58
N ASP A 133 -2.63 7.56 -13.08
CA ASP A 133 -3.72 7.57 -14.07
C ASP A 133 -3.24 7.12 -15.49
N THR A 134 -1.94 6.87 -15.65
CA THR A 134 -1.27 6.59 -16.94
C THR A 134 -0.87 5.14 -17.13
N VAL A 135 -1.29 4.24 -16.22
CA VAL A 135 -1.01 2.80 -16.38
C VAL A 135 -1.53 2.29 -17.72
N ASP A 136 -0.68 1.55 -18.43
CA ASP A 136 -1.02 0.97 -19.73
C ASP A 136 -0.68 -0.52 -19.75
N SER A 137 -1.68 -1.37 -19.69
CA SER A 137 -1.50 -2.82 -19.77
C SER A 137 -1.09 -3.33 -21.16
N ASN A 138 -1.21 -2.51 -22.21
CA ASN A 138 -0.80 -2.88 -23.56
C ASN A 138 0.72 -2.95 -23.73
N ILE A 139 1.50 -2.49 -22.76
CA ILE A 139 2.96 -2.63 -22.75
C ILE A 139 3.43 -4.04 -22.41
N ILE A 140 2.53 -4.94 -21.98
CA ILE A 140 2.87 -6.33 -21.68
C ILE A 140 3.06 -7.06 -23.02
N GLU A 141 4.26 -7.59 -23.27
CA GLU A 141 4.64 -8.19 -24.54
C GLU A 141 4.45 -9.71 -24.57
N ASP A 142 5.03 -10.43 -23.57
CA ASP A 142 4.99 -11.89 -23.50
C ASP A 142 4.89 -12.32 -22.04
N GLY A 143 3.84 -13.04 -21.71
CA GLY A 143 3.54 -13.46 -20.34
C GLY A 143 3.47 -12.26 -19.39
N ILE A 144 4.52 -12.03 -18.61
CA ILE A 144 4.62 -10.92 -17.65
C ILE A 144 5.75 -9.92 -17.99
N SER A 145 6.30 -10.00 -19.19
CA SER A 145 7.41 -9.16 -19.64
C SER A 145 6.92 -7.81 -20.14
N PHE A 146 7.65 -6.74 -19.84
CA PHE A 146 7.38 -5.38 -20.31
C PHE A 146 8.65 -4.51 -20.18
N ASP A 147 8.67 -3.36 -20.86
CA ASP A 147 9.76 -2.39 -20.70
C ASP A 147 9.68 -1.72 -19.33
N LYS A 148 10.60 -2.10 -18.42
CA LYS A 148 10.69 -1.60 -17.05
C LYS A 148 11.13 -0.13 -16.97
N THR A 149 11.59 0.48 -18.07
CA THR A 149 12.04 1.89 -18.09
C THR A 149 10.89 2.87 -18.32
N GLU A 150 9.74 2.42 -18.80
CA GLU A 150 8.54 3.23 -19.01
C GLU A 150 7.76 3.46 -17.70
N ILE A 151 8.40 4.09 -16.73
CA ILE A 151 7.87 4.25 -15.36
C ILE A 151 6.47 4.90 -15.34
N GLU A 152 6.21 5.84 -16.22
CA GLU A 152 4.89 6.51 -16.34
C GLU A 152 3.75 5.56 -16.74
N LYS A 153 4.06 4.38 -17.27
CA LYS A 153 3.07 3.39 -17.71
C LYS A 153 3.03 2.14 -16.84
N ASN A 154 4.11 1.84 -16.12
CA ASN A 154 4.27 0.56 -15.44
C ASN A 154 4.35 0.62 -13.92
N LEU A 155 4.42 1.82 -13.31
CA LEU A 155 4.74 1.95 -11.88
C LEU A 155 3.77 1.18 -10.97
N THR A 156 2.47 1.21 -11.25
CA THR A 156 1.43 0.50 -10.49
C THR A 156 0.83 -0.68 -11.28
N LEU A 157 1.49 -1.11 -12.36
CA LEU A 157 0.98 -2.20 -13.20
C LEU A 157 1.05 -3.55 -12.48
N PHE A 158 2.21 -3.95 -11.95
CA PHE A 158 2.42 -5.22 -11.29
C PHE A 158 2.78 -5.08 -9.81
N LEU A 159 2.12 -5.86 -8.95
CA LEU A 159 2.47 -6.00 -7.53
C LEU A 159 3.92 -6.47 -7.34
N TYR A 160 4.36 -7.40 -8.19
CA TYR A 160 5.68 -8.01 -8.08
C TYR A 160 6.36 -8.10 -9.46
N PRO A 161 6.89 -6.96 -9.97
CA PRO A 161 7.63 -7.00 -11.23
C PRO A 161 8.90 -7.84 -11.09
N ASP A 162 9.36 -8.43 -12.20
CA ASP A 162 10.65 -9.12 -12.22
C ASP A 162 11.78 -8.13 -11.90
N ASP A 163 12.54 -8.42 -10.85
CA ASP A 163 13.66 -7.60 -10.36
C ASP A 163 15.03 -8.31 -10.51
N SER A 164 15.11 -9.25 -11.44
CA SER A 164 16.36 -9.98 -11.76
C SER A 164 17.40 -9.10 -12.47
N ASP A 165 17.01 -7.95 -12.99
CA ASP A 165 17.88 -6.98 -13.63
C ASP A 165 17.84 -5.59 -12.94
N LYS A 166 18.77 -4.71 -13.31
CA LYS A 166 18.90 -3.37 -12.71
C LYS A 166 17.67 -2.48 -12.94
N ASN A 167 16.95 -2.65 -14.05
CA ASN A 167 15.77 -1.86 -14.33
C ASN A 167 14.60 -2.30 -13.44
N GLY A 168 14.48 -3.61 -13.18
CA GLY A 168 13.51 -4.15 -12.24
C GLY A 168 13.80 -3.74 -10.79
N GLU A 169 15.07 -3.79 -10.36
CA GLU A 169 15.49 -3.28 -9.06
C GLU A 169 15.14 -1.79 -8.91
N LEU A 170 15.42 -0.99 -9.95
CA LEU A 170 15.11 0.44 -9.96
C LEU A 170 13.60 0.70 -9.96
N LEU A 171 12.82 -0.05 -10.73
CA LEU A 171 11.36 0.06 -10.73
C LEU A 171 10.79 -0.16 -9.31
N ARG A 172 11.30 -1.15 -8.57
CA ARG A 172 10.89 -1.37 -7.17
C ARG A 172 11.22 -0.20 -6.26
N ILE A 173 12.37 0.46 -6.47
CA ILE A 173 12.71 1.67 -5.73
C ILE A 173 11.75 2.81 -6.08
N TYR A 174 11.39 2.97 -7.35
CA TYR A 174 10.37 3.95 -7.77
C TYR A 174 9.01 3.67 -7.14
N GLN A 175 8.56 2.41 -7.09
CA GLN A 175 7.33 2.01 -6.42
C GLN A 175 7.36 2.39 -4.93
N GLN A 176 8.44 2.07 -4.24
CA GLN A 176 8.59 2.38 -2.81
C GLN A 176 8.59 3.88 -2.55
N TYR A 177 9.36 4.65 -3.31
CA TYR A 177 9.40 6.11 -3.16
C TYR A 177 8.06 6.77 -3.50
N PHE A 178 7.41 6.34 -4.57
CA PHE A 178 6.09 6.82 -4.94
C PHE A 178 5.06 6.59 -3.83
N MET A 179 5.04 5.40 -3.26
CA MET A 179 4.17 5.07 -2.13
C MET A 179 4.41 5.98 -0.93
N VAL A 180 5.66 6.11 -0.48
CA VAL A 180 5.97 6.87 0.74
C VAL A 180 5.83 8.37 0.56
N SER A 181 6.11 8.92 -0.63
CA SER A 181 5.92 10.35 -0.90
C SER A 181 4.43 10.73 -0.89
N ASN A 182 3.58 9.89 -1.46
CA ASN A 182 2.13 10.06 -1.37
C ASN A 182 1.63 9.93 0.06
N ALA A 183 2.09 8.90 0.79
CA ALA A 183 1.75 8.70 2.20
C ALA A 183 2.12 9.90 3.06
N ALA A 184 3.33 10.43 2.90
CA ALA A 184 3.80 11.59 3.66
C ALA A 184 2.96 12.84 3.39
N GLN A 185 2.58 13.09 2.13
CA GLN A 185 1.70 14.20 1.77
C GLN A 185 0.31 14.04 2.39
N LEU A 186 -0.29 12.84 2.31
CA LEU A 186 -1.59 12.54 2.92
C LEU A 186 -1.56 12.75 4.45
N ILE A 187 -0.53 12.24 5.12
CA ILE A 187 -0.36 12.38 6.58
C ILE A 187 -0.30 13.85 6.99
N LEU A 188 0.47 14.67 6.26
CA LEU A 188 0.58 16.10 6.52
C LEU A 188 -0.75 16.80 6.32
N ASP A 189 -1.43 16.57 5.20
CA ASP A 189 -2.70 17.20 4.89
C ASP A 189 -3.79 16.83 5.91
N GLU A 190 -3.89 15.56 6.28
CA GLU A 190 -4.86 15.10 7.28
C GLU A 190 -4.55 15.65 8.69
N ALA A 191 -3.28 15.71 9.08
CA ALA A 191 -2.89 16.29 10.37
C ALA A 191 -3.18 17.80 10.43
N ILE A 192 -2.88 18.53 9.36
CA ILE A 192 -3.19 19.97 9.26
C ILE A 192 -4.72 20.18 9.29
N ALA A 193 -5.48 19.35 8.59
CA ALA A 193 -6.94 19.42 8.62
C ALA A 193 -7.53 19.15 10.01
N LYS A 194 -6.84 18.36 10.84
CA LYS A 194 -7.19 18.10 12.25
C LYS A 194 -6.72 19.19 13.21
N GLY A 195 -5.96 20.18 12.74
CA GLY A 195 -5.52 21.34 13.51
C GLY A 195 -4.03 21.40 13.85
N SER A 196 -3.20 20.50 13.33
CA SER A 196 -1.74 20.59 13.46
C SER A 196 -1.19 21.83 12.80
N ASN A 197 -0.22 22.46 13.45
CA ASN A 197 0.55 23.57 12.90
C ASN A 197 1.90 23.11 12.32
N VAL A 198 2.04 21.81 12.05
CA VAL A 198 3.19 21.03 11.60
C VAL A 198 4.35 20.90 12.60
N HIS A 199 4.51 21.80 13.57
CA HIS A 199 5.51 21.70 14.63
C HIS A 199 5.14 20.65 15.70
N ASP A 200 3.86 20.34 15.80
CA ASP A 200 3.27 19.36 16.72
C ASP A 200 2.70 18.12 16.00
N LEU A 201 3.19 17.84 14.79
CA LEU A 201 2.69 16.76 13.93
C LEU A 201 2.59 15.40 14.63
N TYR A 202 3.51 15.11 15.54
CA TYR A 202 3.56 13.88 16.33
C TYR A 202 2.39 13.73 17.33
N GLU A 203 1.63 14.80 17.62
CA GLU A 203 0.39 14.73 18.42
C GLU A 203 -0.83 14.30 17.58
N TYR A 204 -0.73 14.41 16.26
CA TYR A 204 -1.84 14.17 15.31
C TYR A 204 -1.68 12.90 14.50
N ALA A 205 -0.45 12.46 14.28
CA ALA A 205 -0.17 11.29 13.45
C ALA A 205 1.00 10.48 13.99
N TYR A 206 0.87 9.15 13.90
CA TYR A 206 1.95 8.21 14.17
C TYR A 206 2.07 7.23 13.00
N VAL A 207 3.29 7.00 12.53
CA VAL A 207 3.57 6.15 11.38
C VAL A 207 4.25 4.87 11.85
N GLN A 208 3.58 3.74 11.70
CA GLN A 208 4.19 2.43 11.86
C GLN A 208 4.81 1.98 10.54
N ILE A 209 6.12 1.93 10.49
CA ILE A 209 6.90 1.48 9.33
C ILE A 209 7.00 -0.05 9.38
N ASN A 210 6.40 -0.70 8.38
CA ASN A 210 6.32 -2.15 8.29
C ASN A 210 7.42 -2.68 7.37
N ASP A 211 8.55 -3.06 7.95
CA ASP A 211 9.79 -3.45 7.29
C ASP A 211 10.49 -2.29 6.55
N THR A 212 11.50 -2.60 5.74
CA THR A 212 12.37 -1.61 5.08
C THR A 212 11.73 -0.95 3.86
N HIS A 213 10.76 -1.59 3.22
CA HIS A 213 10.15 -1.09 1.98
C HIS A 213 9.59 0.34 2.12
N PRO A 214 8.85 0.71 3.19
CA PRO A 214 8.37 2.07 3.39
C PRO A 214 9.32 2.97 4.22
N SER A 215 10.54 2.55 4.53
CA SER A 215 11.45 3.31 5.41
C SER A 215 11.83 4.69 4.89
N MET A 216 11.76 4.90 3.55
CA MET A 216 11.98 6.22 2.94
C MET A 216 10.95 7.27 3.35
N VAL A 217 9.87 6.90 4.04
CA VAL A 217 8.92 7.87 4.60
C VAL A 217 9.58 8.82 5.60
N ILE A 218 10.61 8.37 6.31
CA ILE A 218 11.36 9.20 7.27
C ILE A 218 12.05 10.38 6.57
N PRO A 219 12.98 10.17 5.61
CA PRO A 219 13.61 11.28 4.91
C PRO A 219 12.61 12.09 4.08
N GLU A 220 11.53 11.49 3.57
CA GLU A 220 10.53 12.22 2.80
C GLU A 220 9.68 13.17 3.68
N LEU A 221 9.29 12.76 4.88
CA LEU A 221 8.64 13.67 5.85
C LEU A 221 9.57 14.82 6.23
N ILE A 222 10.85 14.53 6.51
CA ILE A 222 11.85 15.58 6.80
C ILE A 222 11.95 16.55 5.62
N ARG A 223 12.04 16.04 4.38
CA ARG A 223 12.10 16.87 3.17
C ARG A 223 10.88 17.77 3.02
N LEU A 224 9.68 17.23 3.19
CA LEU A 224 8.44 18.00 3.09
C LEU A 224 8.35 19.08 4.17
N LEU A 225 8.70 18.75 5.42
CA LEU A 225 8.72 19.71 6.52
C LEU A 225 9.72 20.84 6.29
N THR A 226 10.91 20.53 5.76
CA THR A 226 11.95 21.53 5.51
C THR A 226 11.65 22.36 4.26
N GLU A 227 11.31 21.72 3.13
CA GLU A 227 11.17 22.41 1.84
C GLU A 227 9.84 23.10 1.66
N LYS A 228 8.72 22.48 2.11
CA LYS A 228 7.38 23.05 1.95
C LYS A 228 6.94 23.93 3.12
N HIS A 229 7.37 23.59 4.34
CA HIS A 229 6.92 24.27 5.56
C HIS A 229 8.01 25.12 6.22
N GLY A 230 9.24 25.12 5.70
CA GLY A 230 10.33 25.97 6.17
C GLY A 230 10.85 25.63 7.57
N ILE A 231 10.57 24.41 8.06
CA ILE A 231 11.07 23.96 9.37
C ILE A 231 12.56 23.63 9.26
N SER A 232 13.34 23.92 10.29
CA SER A 232 14.76 23.55 10.30
C SER A 232 14.93 22.03 10.25
N PHE A 233 16.06 21.55 9.73
CA PHE A 233 16.35 20.13 9.64
C PHE A 233 16.32 19.46 11.03
N GLU A 234 16.91 20.10 12.03
CA GLU A 234 16.99 19.59 13.40
C GLU A 234 15.62 19.45 14.05
N GLU A 235 14.75 20.39 13.79
CA GLU A 235 13.37 20.35 14.29
C GLU A 235 12.56 19.30 13.52
N ALA A 236 12.62 19.27 12.19
CA ALA A 236 11.95 18.27 11.36
C ALA A 236 12.39 16.85 11.73
N TYR A 237 13.69 16.62 11.95
CA TYR A 237 14.20 15.35 12.44
C TYR A 237 13.58 14.96 13.79
N THR A 238 13.50 15.91 14.72
CA THR A 238 12.92 15.67 16.06
C THR A 238 11.43 15.34 15.99
N ILE A 239 10.68 16.03 15.11
CA ILE A 239 9.26 15.76 14.87
C ILE A 239 9.09 14.34 14.32
N VAL A 240 9.81 14.01 13.25
CA VAL A 240 9.70 12.71 12.58
C VAL A 240 10.15 11.56 13.49
N GLN A 241 11.19 11.76 14.30
CA GLN A 241 11.63 10.77 15.28
C GLN A 241 10.53 10.43 16.31
N LYS A 242 9.74 11.42 16.73
CA LYS A 242 8.66 11.21 17.71
C LYS A 242 7.43 10.53 17.13
N MET A 243 7.20 10.65 15.81
CA MET A 243 6.01 10.15 15.16
C MET A 243 6.21 8.85 14.38
N THR A 244 7.42 8.27 14.38
CA THR A 244 7.71 7.07 13.60
C THR A 244 8.15 5.91 14.48
N GLY A 245 7.60 4.72 14.21
CA GLY A 245 8.07 3.46 14.75
C GLY A 245 8.39 2.48 13.63
N TYR A 246 9.36 1.60 13.87
CA TYR A 246 9.84 0.65 12.88
C TYR A 246 9.74 -0.78 13.38
N THR A 247 9.19 -1.67 12.56
CA THR A 247 9.20 -3.11 12.81
C THR A 247 9.94 -3.81 11.68
N ASN A 248 11.01 -4.53 12.03
CA ASN A 248 11.74 -5.37 11.09
C ASN A 248 11.10 -6.76 11.00
N HIS A 249 10.82 -7.21 9.77
CA HIS A 249 10.31 -8.55 9.47
C HIS A 249 11.35 -9.44 8.80
N THR A 250 12.53 -8.93 8.50
CA THR A 250 13.59 -9.64 7.80
C THR A 250 14.57 -10.23 8.80
N ILE A 251 14.72 -11.55 8.80
CA ILE A 251 15.63 -12.30 9.68
C ILE A 251 16.86 -12.90 8.94
N LEU A 252 17.06 -12.56 7.68
CA LEU A 252 18.18 -13.06 6.91
C LEU A 252 19.47 -12.32 7.28
N ALA A 253 20.47 -13.06 7.75
CA ALA A 253 21.80 -12.54 8.06
C ALA A 253 22.54 -11.93 6.85
N ALA A 254 22.09 -12.25 5.64
CA ALA A 254 22.69 -11.79 4.39
C ALA A 254 22.08 -10.47 3.84
N VAL A 255 21.21 -9.82 4.57
CA VAL A 255 20.59 -8.57 4.08
C VAL A 255 21.57 -7.42 4.30
N SER A 256 22.03 -6.83 3.21
CA SER A 256 23.10 -5.83 3.22
C SER A 256 22.79 -4.59 4.08
N TYR A 257 21.54 -4.15 4.13
CA TYR A 257 21.15 -3.02 4.97
C TYR A 257 21.15 -3.38 6.47
N THR A 258 20.93 -4.63 6.83
CA THR A 258 21.04 -5.10 8.22
C THR A 258 22.47 -4.90 8.71
N HIS A 259 23.47 -5.15 7.87
CA HIS A 259 24.87 -4.91 8.21
C HIS A 259 25.19 -3.42 8.34
N LEU A 260 24.53 -2.55 7.57
CA LEU A 260 24.72 -1.10 7.64
C LEU A 260 24.04 -0.48 8.87
N THR A 261 22.97 -1.06 9.35
CA THR A 261 22.17 -0.51 10.48
C THR A 261 22.39 -1.23 11.81
N LEU A 262 23.10 -2.34 11.80
CA LEU A 262 23.34 -3.20 12.96
C LEU A 262 23.91 -2.51 14.20
N PRO A 263 24.79 -1.50 14.12
CA PRO A 263 25.23 -0.79 15.31
C PRO A 263 24.11 -0.13 16.09
N THR A 264 23.01 0.17 15.43
CA THR A 264 21.80 0.74 16.06
C THR A 264 20.81 -0.32 16.56
N ILE A 265 20.81 -1.53 15.98
CA ILE A 265 19.89 -2.61 16.36
C ILE A 265 20.40 -3.38 17.57
N TYR A 266 21.70 -3.55 17.72
CA TYR A 266 22.29 -4.27 18.88
C TYR A 266 22.48 -3.42 20.14
N SER A 267 22.09 -2.17 20.12
CA SER A 267 22.13 -1.29 21.29
C SER A 267 20.80 -1.20 22.04
N VAL A 268 19.84 -2.08 21.71
CA VAL A 268 18.55 -2.19 22.39
C VAL A 268 18.50 -3.45 23.24
#